data_4ea8114856c7e970e6bfa37a17140a5c
#
_entry.id   4ea8114856c7e970e6bfa37a17140a5c
#
_cell.length_a   1.000
_cell.length_b   1.000
_cell.length_c   1.000
_cell.angle_alpha   90.00
_cell.angle_beta   90.00
_cell.angle_gamma   90.00
#
_symmetry.space_group_name_H-M   'P 1'
#
loop_
_entity.id
_entity.type
_entity.pdbx_description
1 polymer ?
#
loop_
_entity_poly.entity_id
_entity_poly.type
_entity_poly.pdbx_seq_one_letter_code
_entity_poly.pdbx_strand_id
1 'polypeptide(L)'
;MNNTVVITTALLALLTACADELPPPRVVEVVVEEVVLEPYRPESEYVGRLQAQDDVAIQARVTGYLLSRDFREGELVQAGTVLYRLDDSEYEAALARAKADLAAAIANQANSVRNFKRGKDLLPKGAISEAEMDDLTAKKLDADARIEAAKAQVTSAEVNLGFTTIVAPISGRIGRSAASAGDLVGPNSGNLTTLVSIDPIEALFQLSEATYVSAIGRGLGRNLNTEALRRIEVSLEMANGQLYPEVGKIDYFANRIDQATGTLEARALIPNPHSLLVPGQYVRVILQDTN
;
A
#
# COMPACT_ATOMS: atom_id res chain seq x y z
N MET A 1 7.31 112.78 44.65
CA MET A 1 6.49 111.62 45.10
C MET A 1 5.91 110.81 43.91
N ASN A 2 6.36 111.01 42.64
CA ASN A 2 5.73 110.35 41.46
C ASN A 2 6.61 109.40 40.68
N ASN A 3 7.92 109.20 41.01
CA ASN A 3 8.76 108.29 40.16
C ASN A 3 8.87 106.86 40.72
N THR A 4 8.52 106.65 41.99
CA THR A 4 8.61 105.32 42.62
C THR A 4 7.41 104.38 42.29
N VAL A 5 6.23 104.98 42.02
CA VAL A 5 5.00 104.24 41.72
C VAL A 5 5.01 103.73 40.26
N VAL A 6 5.69 104.46 39.32
CA VAL A 6 5.74 104.05 37.88
C VAL A 6 6.75 102.87 37.68
N ILE A 7 7.77 102.82 38.50
CA ILE A 7 8.81 101.70 38.38
C ILE A 7 8.25 100.42 38.96
N THR A 8 7.40 100.49 40.03
CA THR A 8 6.83 99.26 40.64
C THR A 8 5.71 98.67 39.75
N THR A 9 4.96 99.50 39.03
CA THR A 9 3.94 99.01 38.08
C THR A 9 4.59 98.41 36.81
N ALA A 10 5.70 98.94 36.37
CA ALA A 10 6.45 98.40 35.22
C ALA A 10 7.16 97.04 35.54
N LEU A 11 7.60 96.84 36.78
CA LEU A 11 8.22 95.61 37.22
C LEU A 11 7.24 94.44 37.42
N LEU A 12 5.95 94.80 37.78
CA LEU A 12 4.92 93.79 37.99
C LEU A 12 4.28 93.34 36.66
N ALA A 13 4.37 94.14 35.61
CA ALA A 13 3.89 93.80 34.28
C ALA A 13 4.88 92.86 33.48
N LEU A 14 6.18 92.79 33.89
CA LEU A 14 7.14 91.92 33.28
C LEU A 14 7.11 90.49 33.85
N LEU A 15 6.44 90.21 34.93
CA LEU A 15 6.37 88.92 35.59
C LEU A 15 5.22 88.03 35.12
N THR A 16 4.35 88.54 34.24
CA THR A 16 3.19 87.79 33.70
C THR A 16 3.38 87.27 32.28
N ALA A 17 4.57 87.42 31.69
CA ALA A 17 4.83 87.11 30.29
C ALA A 17 5.54 85.70 30.01
N CYS A 18 5.64 84.85 30.99
CA CYS A 18 6.16 83.49 30.81
C CYS A 18 5.23 82.48 31.42
N ALA A 19 3.97 82.40 30.92
CA ALA A 19 3.23 81.16 30.96
C ALA A 19 3.42 80.44 29.66
N ASP A 20 4.48 79.57 29.61
CA ASP A 20 4.59 78.57 28.57
C ASP A 20 3.36 77.70 28.66
N GLU A 21 2.38 77.87 27.74
CA GLU A 21 1.34 76.87 27.49
C GLU A 21 2.01 75.59 27.14
N LEU A 22 1.94 74.59 28.03
CA LEU A 22 2.40 73.23 27.76
C LEU A 22 1.67 72.79 26.46
N PRO A 23 2.41 72.31 25.45
CA PRO A 23 1.79 71.83 24.23
C PRO A 23 0.79 70.70 24.60
N PRO A 24 -0.38 70.67 23.94
CA PRO A 24 -1.38 69.64 24.23
C PRO A 24 -0.75 68.26 24.08
N PRO A 25 -1.09 67.30 24.91
CA PRO A 25 -0.56 65.95 24.84
C PRO A 25 -0.81 65.44 23.43
N ARG A 26 0.25 64.95 22.77
CA ARG A 26 0.14 64.30 21.46
C ARG A 26 -0.76 63.09 21.63
N VAL A 27 -2.00 63.17 21.14
CA VAL A 27 -2.89 62.02 20.99
C VAL A 27 -2.28 61.15 19.89
N VAL A 28 -1.69 60.01 20.28
CA VAL A 28 -1.26 59.00 19.31
C VAL A 28 -2.52 58.31 18.83
N GLU A 29 -2.82 58.47 17.57
CA GLU A 29 -3.91 57.74 16.91
C GLU A 29 -3.52 56.26 16.88
N VAL A 30 -4.19 55.41 17.65
CA VAL A 30 -4.00 53.97 17.68
C VAL A 30 -5.15 53.33 16.92
N VAL A 31 -4.80 52.49 15.94
CA VAL A 31 -5.77 51.64 15.29
C VAL A 31 -6.05 50.47 16.21
N VAL A 32 -7.28 50.34 16.64
CA VAL A 32 -7.74 49.21 17.47
C VAL A 32 -8.44 48.25 16.52
N GLU A 33 -7.91 47.03 16.42
CA GLU A 33 -8.54 45.93 15.71
C GLU A 33 -9.21 45.01 16.71
N GLU A 34 -10.44 44.60 16.42
CA GLU A 34 -11.19 43.69 17.29
C GLU A 34 -10.56 42.31 17.19
N VAL A 35 -10.09 41.77 18.32
CA VAL A 35 -9.53 40.40 18.38
C VAL A 35 -10.66 39.39 18.27
N VAL A 36 -10.77 38.75 17.13
CA VAL A 36 -11.67 37.61 16.93
C VAL A 36 -10.99 36.37 17.48
N LEU A 37 -11.63 35.67 18.40
CA LEU A 37 -11.15 34.38 18.90
C LEU A 37 -11.47 33.31 17.85
N GLU A 38 -10.45 32.88 17.09
CA GLU A 38 -10.55 31.70 16.23
C GLU A 38 -10.08 30.44 16.99
N PRO A 39 -10.76 29.31 16.82
CA PRO A 39 -10.32 28.06 17.43
C PRO A 39 -8.96 27.68 16.89
N TYR A 40 -7.92 27.76 17.71
CA TYR A 40 -6.58 27.32 17.35
C TYR A 40 -6.52 25.78 17.37
N ARG A 41 -6.26 25.18 16.22
CA ARG A 41 -5.96 23.75 16.10
C ARG A 41 -4.45 23.60 16.03
N PRO A 42 -3.82 22.96 17.02
CA PRO A 42 -2.39 22.74 16.96
C PRO A 42 -2.06 21.80 15.80
N GLU A 43 -1.20 22.27 14.91
CA GLU A 43 -0.66 21.50 13.79
C GLU A 43 0.76 21.04 14.13
N SER A 44 1.09 19.85 13.69
CA SER A 44 2.45 19.34 13.79
C SER A 44 2.93 18.93 12.40
N GLU A 45 4.06 19.48 11.98
CA GLU A 45 4.62 19.26 10.67
C GLU A 45 5.81 18.29 10.72
N TYR A 46 5.87 17.38 9.77
CA TYR A 46 6.95 16.40 9.63
C TYR A 46 7.36 16.27 8.18
N VAL A 47 8.65 15.99 7.96
CA VAL A 47 9.10 15.59 6.62
C VAL A 47 8.78 14.11 6.44
N GLY A 48 8.05 13.80 5.38
CA GLY A 48 7.68 12.44 5.01
C GLY A 48 8.16 12.08 3.60
N ARG A 49 8.13 10.79 3.33
CA ARG A 49 8.37 10.22 2.02
C ARG A 49 7.21 9.33 1.62
N LEU A 50 6.76 9.48 0.37
CA LEU A 50 5.71 8.62 -0.17
C LEU A 50 6.28 7.27 -0.58
N GLN A 51 5.53 6.22 -0.27
CA GLN A 51 5.83 4.84 -0.64
C GLN A 51 4.58 4.17 -1.20
N ALA A 52 4.76 3.21 -2.11
CA ALA A 52 3.67 2.35 -2.52
C ALA A 52 3.31 1.39 -1.39
N GLN A 53 2.03 1.09 -1.22
CA GLN A 53 1.57 0.06 -0.29
C GLN A 53 2.07 -1.32 -0.72
N ASP A 54 2.00 -1.60 -2.02
CA ASP A 54 2.51 -2.83 -2.62
C ASP A 54 3.47 -2.48 -3.76
N ASP A 55 4.66 -3.09 -3.75
CA ASP A 55 5.67 -3.03 -4.80
C ASP A 55 6.02 -4.46 -5.20
N VAL A 56 5.54 -4.90 -6.35
CA VAL A 56 5.61 -6.27 -6.80
C VAL A 56 6.49 -6.39 -8.05
N ALA A 57 7.52 -7.19 -7.94
CA ALA A 57 8.35 -7.60 -9.09
C ALA A 57 7.65 -8.72 -9.87
N ILE A 58 7.36 -8.48 -11.14
CA ILE A 58 6.76 -9.46 -12.05
C ILE A 58 7.85 -10.31 -12.68
N GLN A 59 7.75 -11.62 -12.48
CA GLN A 59 8.71 -12.60 -12.98
C GLN A 59 8.00 -13.73 -13.71
N ALA A 60 8.66 -14.34 -14.68
CA ALA A 60 8.19 -15.57 -15.31
C ALA A 60 8.39 -16.77 -14.35
N ARG A 61 7.35 -17.57 -14.16
CA ARG A 61 7.39 -18.79 -13.33
C ARG A 61 7.77 -20.05 -14.12
N VAL A 62 7.65 -19.97 -15.44
CA VAL A 62 8.01 -21.03 -16.41
C VAL A 62 8.89 -20.44 -17.49
N THR A 63 9.67 -21.29 -18.17
CA THR A 63 10.57 -20.88 -19.25
C THR A 63 9.83 -20.90 -20.58
N GLY A 64 9.98 -19.86 -21.39
CA GLY A 64 9.39 -19.79 -22.73
C GLY A 64 9.79 -18.52 -23.46
N TYR A 65 9.58 -18.49 -24.77
CA TYR A 65 9.78 -17.29 -25.56
C TYR A 65 8.64 -16.31 -25.33
N LEU A 66 8.96 -15.04 -25.13
CA LEU A 66 7.97 -13.98 -24.98
C LEU A 66 7.32 -13.69 -26.33
N LEU A 67 6.02 -13.98 -26.47
CA LEU A 67 5.27 -13.73 -27.72
C LEU A 67 4.80 -12.29 -27.79
N SER A 68 4.20 -11.77 -26.70
CA SER A 68 3.67 -10.41 -26.66
C SER A 68 3.79 -9.78 -25.29
N ARG A 69 3.80 -8.44 -25.30
CA ARG A 69 3.61 -7.58 -24.15
C ARG A 69 2.33 -6.81 -24.38
N ASP A 70 1.34 -7.03 -23.52
CA ASP A 70 -0.04 -6.58 -23.72
C ASP A 70 -0.38 -5.32 -22.88
N PHE A 71 0.62 -4.51 -22.54
CA PHE A 71 0.48 -3.25 -21.79
C PHE A 71 1.40 -2.16 -22.33
N ARG A 72 1.11 -0.91 -21.96
CA ARG A 72 2.01 0.25 -22.17
C ARG A 72 2.76 0.55 -20.87
N GLU A 73 4.05 0.82 -21.01
CA GLU A 73 4.90 1.21 -19.89
C GLU A 73 4.38 2.48 -19.22
N GLY A 74 4.26 2.46 -17.88
CA GLY A 74 3.76 3.56 -17.08
C GLY A 74 2.23 3.69 -17.00
N GLU A 75 1.45 2.82 -17.67
CA GLU A 75 0.00 2.84 -17.56
C GLU A 75 -0.51 2.23 -16.26
N LEU A 76 -1.77 2.52 -15.94
CA LEU A 76 -2.50 1.89 -14.84
C LEU A 76 -3.14 0.60 -15.33
N VAL A 77 -2.85 -0.49 -14.64
CA VAL A 77 -3.42 -1.80 -14.90
C VAL A 77 -4.25 -2.27 -13.71
N GLN A 78 -5.29 -3.04 -13.98
CA GLN A 78 -6.09 -3.68 -12.95
C GLN A 78 -5.55 -5.08 -12.64
N ALA A 79 -5.77 -5.56 -11.41
CA ALA A 79 -5.48 -6.94 -11.07
C ALA A 79 -6.18 -7.91 -12.04
N GLY A 80 -5.44 -8.94 -12.50
CA GLY A 80 -5.92 -9.90 -13.50
C GLY A 80 -5.70 -9.49 -14.96
N THR A 81 -5.29 -8.24 -15.25
CA THR A 81 -4.93 -7.83 -16.62
C THR A 81 -3.74 -8.64 -17.12
N VAL A 82 -3.81 -9.15 -18.34
CA VAL A 82 -2.69 -9.86 -18.97
C VAL A 82 -1.58 -8.88 -19.28
N LEU A 83 -0.38 -9.21 -18.81
CA LEU A 83 0.82 -8.39 -19.01
C LEU A 83 1.71 -8.97 -20.11
N TYR A 84 1.94 -10.27 -20.05
CA TYR A 84 2.80 -10.97 -21.00
C TYR A 84 2.21 -12.30 -21.40
N ARG A 85 2.50 -12.73 -22.63
CA ARG A 85 2.21 -14.09 -23.12
C ARG A 85 3.51 -14.76 -23.55
N LEU A 86 3.72 -15.94 -23.03
CA LEU A 86 4.80 -16.82 -23.44
C LEU A 86 4.30 -17.82 -24.48
N ASP A 87 5.20 -18.42 -25.23
CA ASP A 87 4.90 -19.57 -26.09
C ASP A 87 4.47 -20.74 -25.20
N ASP A 88 3.22 -21.15 -25.36
CA ASP A 88 2.54 -22.17 -24.57
C ASP A 88 2.51 -23.54 -25.26
N SER A 89 3.03 -23.66 -26.51
CA SER A 89 2.92 -24.86 -27.34
C SER A 89 3.45 -26.13 -26.65
N GLU A 90 4.56 -26.02 -25.91
CA GLU A 90 5.14 -27.14 -25.16
C GLU A 90 4.25 -27.54 -23.97
N TYR A 91 3.68 -26.56 -23.28
CA TYR A 91 2.80 -26.76 -22.12
C TYR A 91 1.44 -27.30 -22.52
N GLU A 92 0.89 -26.88 -23.67
CA GLU A 92 -0.32 -27.47 -24.25
C GLU A 92 -0.12 -28.94 -24.62
N ALA A 93 1.02 -29.27 -25.25
CA ALA A 93 1.36 -30.63 -25.56
C ALA A 93 1.53 -31.50 -24.30
N ALA A 94 2.16 -30.96 -23.25
CA ALA A 94 2.31 -31.64 -21.95
C ALA A 94 0.94 -31.89 -21.29
N LEU A 95 0.02 -30.91 -21.33
CA LEU A 95 -1.32 -31.07 -20.83
C LEU A 95 -2.12 -32.11 -21.62
N ALA A 96 -2.03 -32.08 -22.94
CA ALA A 96 -2.68 -33.08 -23.81
C ALA A 96 -2.21 -34.51 -23.49
N ARG A 97 -0.89 -34.69 -23.26
CA ARG A 97 -0.31 -35.96 -22.84
C ARG A 97 -0.83 -36.41 -21.49
N ALA A 98 -0.84 -35.54 -20.48
CA ALA A 98 -1.35 -35.88 -19.15
C ALA A 98 -2.85 -36.26 -19.18
N LYS A 99 -3.64 -35.58 -20.00
CA LYS A 99 -5.07 -35.95 -20.23
C LYS A 99 -5.23 -37.32 -20.88
N ALA A 100 -4.36 -37.66 -21.83
CA ALA A 100 -4.36 -39.00 -22.46
C ALA A 100 -4.00 -40.09 -21.43
N ASP A 101 -3.00 -39.87 -20.59
CA ASP A 101 -2.59 -40.80 -19.54
C ASP A 101 -3.71 -41.00 -18.50
N LEU A 102 -4.43 -39.95 -18.14
CA LEU A 102 -5.63 -40.04 -17.29
C LEU A 102 -6.74 -40.87 -17.94
N ALA A 103 -6.98 -40.69 -19.24
CA ALA A 103 -7.98 -41.48 -19.98
C ALA A 103 -7.61 -42.97 -20.00
N ALA A 104 -6.32 -43.30 -20.18
CA ALA A 104 -5.84 -44.66 -20.11
C ALA A 104 -6.00 -45.27 -18.71
N ALA A 105 -5.72 -44.49 -17.64
CA ALA A 105 -5.91 -44.93 -16.25
C ALA A 105 -7.40 -45.23 -15.94
N ILE A 106 -8.32 -44.36 -16.41
CA ILE A 106 -9.76 -44.56 -16.28
C ILE A 106 -10.21 -45.85 -16.98
N ALA A 107 -9.74 -46.10 -18.20
CA ALA A 107 -10.09 -47.30 -18.95
C ALA A 107 -9.58 -48.59 -18.22
N ASN A 108 -8.37 -48.53 -17.66
CA ASN A 108 -7.80 -49.63 -16.88
C ASN A 108 -8.60 -49.87 -15.57
N GLN A 109 -8.93 -48.81 -14.85
CA GLN A 109 -9.75 -48.88 -13.65
C GLN A 109 -11.15 -49.50 -13.94
N ALA A 110 -11.79 -49.08 -15.03
CA ALA A 110 -13.07 -49.65 -15.44
C ALA A 110 -12.97 -51.17 -15.71
N ASN A 111 -11.84 -51.64 -16.23
CA ASN A 111 -11.57 -53.08 -16.40
C ASN A 111 -11.40 -53.79 -15.04
N SER A 112 -10.56 -53.23 -14.17
CA SER A 112 -10.28 -53.77 -12.83
C SER A 112 -11.55 -53.86 -11.98
N VAL A 113 -12.41 -52.85 -12.03
CA VAL A 113 -13.71 -52.82 -11.34
C VAL A 113 -14.66 -53.90 -11.86
N ARG A 114 -14.71 -54.14 -13.22
CA ARG A 114 -15.51 -55.21 -13.77
C ARG A 114 -15.01 -56.57 -13.31
N ASN A 115 -13.69 -56.80 -13.30
CA ASN A 115 -13.08 -58.03 -12.83
C ASN A 115 -13.35 -58.30 -11.32
N PHE A 116 -13.18 -57.24 -10.49
CA PHE A 116 -13.50 -57.28 -9.08
C PHE A 116 -14.97 -57.65 -8.84
N LYS A 117 -15.90 -56.97 -9.52
CA LYS A 117 -17.34 -57.26 -9.42
C LYS A 117 -17.63 -58.73 -9.80
N ARG A 118 -17.06 -59.22 -10.89
CA ARG A 118 -17.20 -60.64 -11.32
C ARG A 118 -16.67 -61.58 -10.27
N GLY A 119 -15.47 -61.32 -9.73
CA GLY A 119 -14.87 -62.10 -8.65
C GLY A 119 -15.78 -62.18 -7.41
N LYS A 120 -16.35 -61.02 -6.99
CA LYS A 120 -17.29 -60.95 -5.89
C LYS A 120 -18.53 -61.83 -6.07
N ASP A 121 -19.02 -61.96 -7.32
CA ASP A 121 -20.19 -62.82 -7.69
C ASP A 121 -19.84 -64.31 -7.72
N LEU A 122 -18.57 -64.68 -7.98
CA LEU A 122 -18.08 -66.03 -8.12
C LEU A 122 -17.56 -66.64 -6.81
N LEU A 123 -17.04 -65.88 -5.90
CA LEU A 123 -16.51 -66.31 -4.62
C LEU A 123 -17.52 -67.12 -3.76
N PRO A 124 -18.79 -66.65 -3.57
CA PRO A 124 -19.80 -67.42 -2.80
C PRO A 124 -20.19 -68.75 -3.45
N LYS A 125 -19.92 -68.91 -4.79
CA LYS A 125 -20.17 -70.11 -5.56
C LYS A 125 -19.01 -71.08 -5.54
N GLY A 126 -17.92 -70.79 -4.85
CA GLY A 126 -16.72 -71.58 -4.83
C GLY A 126 -15.94 -71.66 -6.12
N ALA A 127 -16.24 -70.78 -7.07
CA ALA A 127 -15.61 -70.74 -8.44
C ALA A 127 -14.27 -70.02 -8.48
N ILE A 128 -13.90 -69.26 -7.42
CA ILE A 128 -12.61 -68.66 -7.20
C ILE A 128 -12.16 -68.85 -5.73
N SER A 129 -10.88 -68.75 -5.47
CA SER A 129 -10.31 -68.76 -4.12
C SER A 129 -10.34 -67.39 -3.44
N GLU A 130 -10.25 -67.35 -2.11
CA GLU A 130 -10.08 -66.09 -1.35
C GLU A 130 -8.83 -65.34 -1.78
N ALA A 131 -7.71 -66.04 -2.05
CA ALA A 131 -6.47 -65.43 -2.54
C ALA A 131 -6.64 -64.77 -3.89
N GLU A 132 -7.45 -65.33 -4.79
CA GLU A 132 -7.78 -64.71 -6.08
C GLU A 132 -8.67 -63.47 -5.90
N MET A 133 -9.58 -63.48 -4.96
CA MET A 133 -10.41 -62.31 -4.62
C MET A 133 -9.56 -61.17 -4.02
N ASP A 134 -8.59 -61.49 -3.17
CA ASP A 134 -7.64 -60.53 -2.61
C ASP A 134 -6.79 -59.87 -3.71
N ASP A 135 -6.31 -60.68 -4.73
CA ASP A 135 -5.58 -60.14 -5.89
C ASP A 135 -6.45 -59.19 -6.74
N LEU A 136 -7.73 -59.54 -6.97
CA LEU A 136 -8.68 -58.67 -7.68
C LEU A 136 -8.94 -57.38 -6.94
N THR A 137 -9.00 -57.46 -5.59
CA THR A 137 -9.16 -56.30 -4.71
C THR A 137 -7.94 -55.42 -4.79
N ALA A 138 -6.74 -55.97 -4.66
CA ALA A 138 -5.49 -55.22 -4.78
C ALA A 138 -5.35 -54.53 -6.15
N LYS A 139 -5.68 -55.23 -7.27
CA LYS A 139 -5.69 -54.66 -8.60
C LYS A 139 -6.67 -53.50 -8.79
N LYS A 140 -7.85 -53.60 -8.15
CA LYS A 140 -8.80 -52.49 -8.15
C LYS A 140 -8.27 -51.30 -7.40
N LEU A 141 -7.70 -51.50 -6.20
CA LEU A 141 -7.11 -50.40 -5.40
C LEU A 141 -5.93 -49.74 -6.11
N ASP A 142 -5.06 -50.54 -6.75
CA ASP A 142 -3.94 -50.01 -7.57
C ASP A 142 -4.46 -49.16 -8.74
N ALA A 143 -5.50 -49.62 -9.43
CA ALA A 143 -6.10 -48.87 -10.55
C ALA A 143 -6.77 -47.57 -10.07
N ASP A 144 -7.43 -47.58 -8.90
CA ASP A 144 -8.00 -46.36 -8.26
C ASP A 144 -6.87 -45.35 -7.92
N ALA A 145 -5.75 -45.83 -7.34
CA ALA A 145 -4.62 -44.99 -6.99
C ALA A 145 -3.94 -44.38 -8.24
N ARG A 146 -3.87 -45.14 -9.37
CA ARG A 146 -3.35 -44.62 -10.63
C ARG A 146 -4.19 -43.49 -11.23
N ILE A 147 -5.49 -43.51 -11.10
CA ILE A 147 -6.35 -42.39 -11.51
C ILE A 147 -6.01 -41.14 -10.71
N GLU A 148 -5.87 -41.24 -9.38
CA GLU A 148 -5.54 -40.07 -8.54
C GLU A 148 -4.15 -39.52 -8.91
N ALA A 149 -3.16 -40.37 -9.20
CA ALA A 149 -1.85 -39.94 -9.66
C ALA A 149 -1.93 -39.24 -11.04
N ALA A 150 -2.71 -39.78 -11.99
CA ALA A 150 -2.91 -39.16 -13.29
C ALA A 150 -3.67 -37.86 -13.24
N LYS A 151 -4.68 -37.70 -12.34
CA LYS A 151 -5.36 -36.44 -12.09
C LYS A 151 -4.38 -35.37 -11.57
N ALA A 152 -3.53 -35.74 -10.60
CA ALA A 152 -2.52 -34.83 -10.09
C ALA A 152 -1.57 -34.35 -11.20
N GLN A 153 -1.20 -35.24 -12.14
CA GLN A 153 -0.37 -34.86 -13.28
C GLN A 153 -1.09 -33.89 -14.24
N VAL A 154 -2.37 -34.08 -14.51
CA VAL A 154 -3.18 -33.13 -15.29
C VAL A 154 -3.21 -31.77 -14.61
N THR A 155 -3.50 -31.72 -13.30
CA THR A 155 -3.50 -30.45 -12.55
C THR A 155 -2.14 -29.75 -12.61
N SER A 156 -1.04 -30.48 -12.46
CA SER A 156 0.32 -29.92 -12.59
C SER A 156 0.57 -29.32 -13.98
N ALA A 157 0.15 -30.00 -15.04
CA ALA A 157 0.30 -29.50 -16.40
C ALA A 157 -0.60 -28.26 -16.66
N GLU A 158 -1.83 -28.22 -16.13
CA GLU A 158 -2.73 -27.05 -16.21
C GLU A 158 -2.16 -25.83 -15.49
N VAL A 159 -1.57 -26.01 -14.32
CA VAL A 159 -0.91 -24.93 -13.57
C VAL A 159 0.27 -24.38 -14.36
N ASN A 160 1.11 -25.25 -14.93
CA ASN A 160 2.27 -24.82 -15.73
C ASN A 160 1.83 -24.08 -17.01
N LEU A 161 0.80 -24.55 -17.68
CA LEU A 161 0.20 -23.84 -18.82
C LEU A 161 -0.37 -22.48 -18.39
N GLY A 162 -1.03 -22.42 -17.24
CA GLY A 162 -1.53 -21.14 -16.69
C GLY A 162 -0.41 -20.12 -16.46
N PHE A 163 0.80 -20.55 -16.13
CA PHE A 163 1.95 -19.67 -15.93
C PHE A 163 2.55 -19.09 -17.23
N THR A 164 2.16 -19.57 -18.41
CA THR A 164 2.54 -18.97 -19.70
C THR A 164 1.85 -17.63 -19.95
N THR A 165 0.70 -17.40 -19.33
CA THR A 165 0.00 -16.12 -19.33
C THR A 165 0.28 -15.39 -18.00
N ILE A 166 1.10 -14.34 -18.06
CA ILE A 166 1.50 -13.57 -16.88
C ILE A 166 0.51 -12.44 -16.71
N VAL A 167 -0.18 -12.43 -15.57
CA VAL A 167 -1.19 -11.42 -15.21
C VAL A 167 -0.74 -10.53 -14.07
N ALA A 168 -1.31 -9.34 -13.98
CA ALA A 168 -1.10 -8.41 -12.88
C ALA A 168 -1.67 -8.98 -11.57
N PRO A 169 -0.86 -9.16 -10.50
CA PRO A 169 -1.35 -9.68 -9.22
C PRO A 169 -2.10 -8.63 -8.40
N ILE A 170 -1.82 -7.36 -8.63
CA ILE A 170 -2.44 -6.19 -7.98
C ILE A 170 -2.86 -5.16 -9.02
N SER A 171 -3.70 -4.22 -8.63
CA SER A 171 -3.95 -3.01 -9.44
C SER A 171 -2.89 -1.96 -9.12
N GLY A 172 -2.38 -1.26 -10.15
CA GLY A 172 -1.35 -0.26 -9.92
C GLY A 172 -0.73 0.25 -11.21
N ARG A 173 0.36 1.01 -11.08
CA ARG A 173 1.12 1.53 -12.21
C ARG A 173 2.24 0.56 -12.57
N ILE A 174 2.26 0.15 -13.82
CA ILE A 174 3.28 -0.76 -14.33
C ILE A 174 4.55 0.01 -14.71
N GLY A 175 5.71 -0.56 -14.39
CA GLY A 175 7.02 -0.02 -14.74
C GLY A 175 7.43 -0.29 -16.18
N ARG A 176 8.71 -0.02 -16.46
CA ARG A 176 9.32 -0.35 -17.74
C ARG A 176 9.52 -1.86 -17.86
N SER A 177 9.31 -2.40 -19.03
CA SER A 177 9.65 -3.79 -19.35
C SER A 177 11.17 -3.97 -19.51
N ALA A 178 11.71 -5.00 -18.87
CA ALA A 178 13.10 -5.43 -19.06
C ALA A 178 13.26 -6.46 -20.18
N ALA A 179 12.14 -7.04 -20.67
CA ALA A 179 12.13 -8.05 -21.72
C ALA A 179 11.34 -7.57 -22.94
N SER A 180 11.72 -8.06 -24.11
CA SER A 180 11.11 -7.77 -25.40
C SER A 180 10.51 -9.03 -26.03
N ALA A 181 9.53 -8.87 -26.90
CA ALA A 181 9.01 -9.99 -27.69
C ALA A 181 10.14 -10.68 -28.46
N GLY A 182 10.20 -12.00 -28.37
CA GLY A 182 11.29 -12.84 -28.89
C GLY A 182 12.36 -13.22 -27.87
N ASP A 183 12.40 -12.59 -26.70
CA ASP A 183 13.33 -12.97 -25.63
C ASP A 183 12.92 -14.29 -24.98
N LEU A 184 13.92 -15.10 -24.62
CA LEU A 184 13.71 -16.28 -23.78
C LEU A 184 13.70 -15.84 -22.31
N VAL A 185 12.58 -16.05 -21.64
CA VAL A 185 12.39 -15.70 -20.24
C VAL A 185 12.07 -16.91 -19.38
N GLY A 186 12.34 -16.83 -18.08
CA GLY A 186 12.11 -17.92 -17.14
C GLY A 186 12.38 -17.49 -15.69
N PRO A 187 12.30 -18.41 -14.72
CA PRO A 187 12.49 -18.11 -13.30
C PRO A 187 13.83 -17.44 -12.95
N ASN A 188 14.85 -17.68 -13.77
CA ASN A 188 16.21 -17.16 -13.58
C ASN A 188 16.51 -15.90 -14.39
N SER A 189 15.55 -15.39 -15.17
CA SER A 189 15.75 -14.22 -16.04
C SER A 189 15.65 -12.88 -15.30
N GLY A 190 15.35 -12.90 -13.99
CA GLY A 190 15.11 -11.71 -13.21
C GLY A 190 13.71 -11.12 -13.42
N ASN A 191 13.57 -9.85 -13.02
CA ASN A 191 12.29 -9.16 -13.12
C ASN A 191 11.99 -8.75 -14.56
N LEU A 192 10.81 -9.10 -15.05
CA LEU A 192 10.32 -8.63 -16.36
C LEU A 192 9.85 -7.18 -16.30
N THR A 193 9.20 -6.80 -15.20
CA THR A 193 8.76 -5.44 -14.88
C THR A 193 8.45 -5.33 -13.40
N THR A 194 8.13 -4.13 -12.93
CA THR A 194 7.60 -3.89 -11.58
C THR A 194 6.18 -3.36 -11.67
N LEU A 195 5.38 -3.60 -10.64
CA LEU A 195 4.02 -3.10 -10.53
C LEU A 195 3.83 -2.53 -9.13
N VAL A 196 3.54 -1.23 -9.05
CA VAL A 196 3.39 -0.52 -7.78
C VAL A 196 1.96 -0.05 -7.58
N SER A 197 1.39 -0.29 -6.41
CA SER A 197 0.12 0.30 -6.03
C SER A 197 0.29 1.81 -5.86
N ILE A 198 -0.69 2.60 -6.32
CA ILE A 198 -0.64 4.05 -6.22
C ILE A 198 -1.82 4.64 -5.48
N ASP A 199 -2.88 3.88 -5.25
CA ASP A 199 -4.08 4.28 -4.50
C ASP A 199 -4.56 3.12 -3.63
N PRO A 200 -4.56 3.26 -2.29
CA PRO A 200 -3.97 4.38 -1.55
C PRO A 200 -2.44 4.41 -1.61
N ILE A 201 -1.84 5.57 -1.31
CA ILE A 201 -0.40 5.71 -1.16
C ILE A 201 -0.03 5.89 0.32
N GLU A 202 1.13 5.40 0.71
CA GLU A 202 1.63 5.51 2.07
C GLU A 202 2.53 6.74 2.22
N ALA A 203 2.32 7.53 3.27
CA ALA A 203 3.23 8.58 3.70
C ALA A 203 3.97 8.11 4.97
N LEU A 204 5.27 7.87 4.86
CA LEU A 204 6.16 7.50 5.96
C LEU A 204 6.81 8.76 6.52
N PHE A 205 6.76 8.94 7.83
CA PHE A 205 7.38 10.08 8.51
C PHE A 205 7.88 9.68 9.91
N GLN A 206 8.77 10.50 10.48
CA GLN A 206 9.41 10.20 11.76
C GLN A 206 8.90 11.15 12.84
N LEU A 207 8.43 10.60 13.95
CA LEU A 207 8.03 11.30 15.15
C LEU A 207 9.14 11.27 16.17
N SER A 208 9.44 12.38 16.86
CA SER A 208 10.36 12.33 17.99
C SER A 208 9.77 11.55 19.17
N GLU A 209 10.62 10.91 19.97
CA GLU A 209 10.19 10.24 21.20
C GLU A 209 9.40 11.18 22.13
N ALA A 210 9.83 12.44 22.24
CA ALA A 210 9.14 13.43 23.05
C ALA A 210 7.70 13.70 22.58
N THR A 211 7.49 13.76 21.26
CA THR A 211 6.15 13.91 20.67
C THR A 211 5.28 12.69 20.96
N TYR A 212 5.84 11.50 20.79
CA TYR A 212 5.17 10.24 21.07
C TYR A 212 4.74 10.13 22.53
N VAL A 213 5.65 10.39 23.48
CA VAL A 213 5.36 10.38 24.93
C VAL A 213 4.31 11.44 25.30
N SER A 214 4.37 12.62 24.70
CA SER A 214 3.37 13.68 24.92
C SER A 214 2.00 13.30 24.40
N ALA A 215 1.93 12.62 23.25
CA ALA A 215 0.68 12.11 22.70
C ALA A 215 0.04 11.03 23.60
N ILE A 216 0.86 10.10 24.12
CA ILE A 216 0.42 9.11 25.10
C ILE A 216 -0.11 9.79 26.38
N GLY A 217 0.59 10.80 26.87
CA GLY A 217 0.19 11.54 28.10
C GLY A 217 -1.13 12.30 27.96
N ARG A 218 -1.53 12.71 26.76
CA ARG A 218 -2.81 13.37 26.47
C ARG A 218 -3.99 12.41 26.30
N GLY A 219 -3.84 11.12 26.60
CA GLY A 219 -4.93 10.15 26.51
C GLY A 219 -4.98 9.34 25.21
N LEU A 220 -4.05 9.56 24.28
CA LEU A 220 -3.80 8.65 23.16
C LEU A 220 -3.16 7.32 23.64
N GLY A 221 -3.07 7.17 24.99
CA GLY A 221 -2.28 6.25 25.72
C GLY A 221 -2.68 4.79 25.68
N ARG A 222 -1.96 3.98 26.36
CA ARG A 222 -1.84 2.56 26.69
C ARG A 222 -2.28 1.49 25.68
N ASN A 223 -3.28 1.79 24.88
CA ASN A 223 -3.56 1.13 23.62
C ASN A 223 -3.65 2.27 22.61
N LEU A 224 -2.79 2.33 21.61
CA LEU A 224 -3.00 3.09 20.38
C LEU A 224 -4.29 2.51 19.76
N ASN A 225 -5.40 2.80 20.44
CA ASN A 225 -6.69 2.26 20.08
C ASN A 225 -7.05 2.90 18.74
N THR A 226 -7.48 2.08 17.81
CA THR A 226 -7.88 2.44 16.46
C THR A 226 -8.79 3.70 16.40
N GLU A 227 -9.52 3.99 17.47
CA GLU A 227 -10.35 5.20 17.61
C GLU A 227 -9.57 6.51 17.80
N ALA A 228 -8.50 6.48 18.61
CA ALA A 228 -7.68 7.68 18.85
C ALA A 228 -6.89 8.06 17.58
N LEU A 229 -6.43 7.07 16.82
CA LEU A 229 -5.74 7.29 15.54
C LEU A 229 -6.67 7.81 14.45
N ARG A 230 -7.94 7.42 14.46
CA ARG A 230 -8.95 7.89 13.50
C ARG A 230 -9.28 9.38 13.65
N ARG A 231 -8.95 10.01 14.79
CA ARG A 231 -9.15 11.44 15.05
C ARG A 231 -8.05 12.32 14.50
N ILE A 232 -6.90 11.73 14.16
CA ILE A 232 -5.78 12.48 13.59
C ILE A 232 -5.96 12.51 12.08
N GLU A 233 -6.24 13.68 11.55
CA GLU A 233 -6.23 13.92 10.12
C GLU A 233 -4.80 14.20 9.65
N VAL A 234 -4.48 13.62 8.49
CA VAL A 234 -3.18 13.75 7.87
C VAL A 234 -3.33 14.46 6.55
N SER A 235 -2.89 15.70 6.50
CA SER A 235 -2.80 16.49 5.27
C SER A 235 -1.38 16.45 4.72
N LEU A 236 -1.24 16.53 3.42
CA LEU A 236 0.06 16.58 2.75
C LEU A 236 0.26 17.93 2.05
N GLU A 237 1.42 18.51 2.23
CA GLU A 237 1.91 19.60 1.39
C GLU A 237 2.96 19.04 0.43
N MET A 238 2.73 19.24 -0.85
CA MET A 238 3.61 18.79 -1.92
C MET A 238 4.85 19.69 -2.04
N ALA A 239 5.87 19.24 -2.75
CA ALA A 239 7.14 19.96 -2.92
C ALA A 239 7.00 21.37 -3.54
N ASN A 240 5.89 21.66 -4.21
CA ASN A 240 5.56 22.98 -4.77
C ASN A 240 4.83 23.92 -3.78
N GLY A 241 4.66 23.51 -2.52
CA GLY A 241 3.95 24.28 -1.49
C GLY A 241 2.42 24.19 -1.56
N GLN A 242 1.85 23.37 -2.45
CA GLN A 242 0.42 23.18 -2.54
C GLN A 242 -0.04 22.05 -1.61
N LEU A 243 -1.14 22.29 -0.90
CA LEU A 243 -1.81 21.25 -0.12
C LEU A 243 -2.47 20.24 -1.06
N TYR A 244 -2.28 18.96 -0.76
CA TYR A 244 -2.98 17.89 -1.44
C TYR A 244 -4.44 17.85 -0.99
N PRO A 245 -5.43 17.70 -1.89
CA PRO A 245 -6.85 17.88 -1.54
C PRO A 245 -7.42 16.76 -0.68
N GLU A 246 -6.84 15.54 -0.75
CA GLU A 246 -7.35 14.40 0.00
C GLU A 246 -6.66 14.28 1.37
N VAL A 247 -7.45 14.00 2.38
CA VAL A 247 -6.98 13.82 3.77
C VAL A 247 -6.81 12.33 4.04
N GLY A 248 -5.67 11.98 4.58
CA GLY A 248 -5.34 10.62 4.99
C GLY A 248 -5.53 10.37 6.48
N LYS A 249 -5.21 9.15 6.88
CA LYS A 249 -5.27 8.71 8.29
C LYS A 249 -4.04 7.90 8.64
N ILE A 250 -3.60 8.06 9.89
CA ILE A 250 -2.52 7.21 10.42
C ILE A 250 -3.07 5.79 10.58
N ASP A 251 -2.35 4.82 10.06
CA ASP A 251 -2.70 3.40 10.16
C ASP A 251 -1.65 2.57 10.93
N TYR A 252 -0.42 3.10 11.05
CA TYR A 252 0.67 2.36 11.68
C TYR A 252 1.63 3.27 12.42
N PHE A 253 2.12 2.74 13.55
CA PHE A 253 3.33 3.22 14.25
C PHE A 253 4.29 2.06 14.44
N ALA A 254 5.56 2.31 14.26
CA ALA A 254 6.60 1.31 14.54
C ALA A 254 6.53 0.85 16.00
N ASN A 255 6.85 -0.41 16.23
CA ASN A 255 6.87 -0.99 17.57
C ASN A 255 8.17 -0.73 18.33
N ARG A 256 9.11 0.01 17.73
CA ARG A 256 10.42 0.34 18.28
C ARG A 256 10.82 1.75 17.90
N ILE A 257 11.48 2.42 18.83
CA ILE A 257 12.18 3.69 18.58
C ILE A 257 13.54 3.34 17.97
N ASP A 258 13.91 4.03 16.90
CA ASP A 258 15.24 3.96 16.33
C ASP A 258 16.23 4.59 17.32
N GLN A 259 17.16 3.79 17.83
CA GLN A 259 18.12 4.21 18.86
C GLN A 259 19.16 5.21 18.34
N ALA A 260 19.41 5.26 17.04
CA ALA A 260 20.38 6.18 16.46
C ALA A 260 19.82 7.60 16.33
N THR A 261 18.51 7.71 16.06
CA THR A 261 17.83 8.99 15.81
C THR A 261 16.89 9.43 16.93
N GLY A 262 16.51 8.54 17.85
CA GLY A 262 15.50 8.80 18.89
C GLY A 262 14.10 9.05 18.30
N THR A 263 13.79 8.46 17.15
CA THR A 263 12.53 8.67 16.44
C THR A 263 11.72 7.39 16.31
N LEU A 264 10.42 7.54 16.20
CA LEU A 264 9.44 6.50 15.92
C LEU A 264 8.88 6.71 14.52
N GLU A 265 8.95 5.69 13.68
CA GLU A 265 8.32 5.73 12.36
C GLU A 265 6.81 5.64 12.47
N ALA A 266 6.13 6.51 11.75
CA ALA A 266 4.69 6.51 11.57
C ALA A 266 4.34 6.43 10.08
N ARG A 267 3.20 5.83 9.79
CA ARG A 267 2.67 5.67 8.44
C ARG A 267 1.23 6.17 8.39
N ALA A 268 0.94 6.92 7.34
CA ALA A 268 -0.42 7.33 7.02
C ALA A 268 -0.82 6.83 5.63
N LEU A 269 -2.04 6.36 5.49
CA LEU A 269 -2.66 6.01 4.20
C LEU A 269 -3.38 7.23 3.65
N ILE A 270 -3.03 7.61 2.43
CA ILE A 270 -3.60 8.78 1.73
C ILE A 270 -4.30 8.29 0.46
N PRO A 271 -5.59 8.61 0.26
CA PRO A 271 -6.27 8.33 -1.00
C PRO A 271 -5.59 9.08 -2.16
N ASN A 272 -5.43 8.42 -3.30
CA ASN A 272 -4.76 9.01 -4.47
C ASN A 272 -5.54 8.74 -5.78
N PRO A 273 -6.84 9.05 -5.83
CA PRO A 273 -7.71 8.69 -6.96
C PRO A 273 -7.25 9.31 -8.29
N HIS A 274 -6.58 10.45 -8.24
CA HIS A 274 -6.07 11.14 -9.44
C HIS A 274 -4.63 10.81 -9.78
N SER A 275 -3.99 9.88 -9.03
CA SER A 275 -2.59 9.45 -9.27
C SER A 275 -1.57 10.60 -9.32
N LEU A 276 -1.83 11.71 -8.58
CA LEU A 276 -0.95 12.87 -8.48
C LEU A 276 0.28 12.58 -7.63
N LEU A 277 0.10 11.75 -6.61
CA LEU A 277 1.18 11.33 -5.72
C LEU A 277 1.88 10.12 -6.34
N VAL A 278 3.21 10.13 -6.28
CA VAL A 278 4.05 9.06 -6.84
C VAL A 278 4.99 8.56 -5.74
N PRO A 279 5.18 7.23 -5.60
CA PRO A 279 6.16 6.69 -4.66
C PRO A 279 7.54 7.30 -4.86
N GLY A 280 8.22 7.61 -3.75
CA GLY A 280 9.53 8.25 -3.74
C GLY A 280 9.52 9.77 -3.60
N GLN A 281 8.39 10.44 -3.74
CA GLN A 281 8.28 11.88 -3.50
C GLN A 281 8.47 12.22 -2.03
N TYR A 282 9.11 13.36 -1.76
CA TYR A 282 9.13 14.00 -0.44
C TYR A 282 7.92 14.91 -0.30
N VAL A 283 7.30 14.86 0.86
CA VAL A 283 6.13 15.66 1.24
C VAL A 283 6.30 16.19 2.65
N ARG A 284 5.62 17.29 2.96
CA ARG A 284 5.40 17.72 4.32
C ARG A 284 4.09 17.11 4.81
N VAL A 285 4.19 16.34 5.88
CA VAL A 285 3.04 15.69 6.55
C VAL A 285 2.58 16.60 7.67
N ILE A 286 1.33 17.02 7.62
CA ILE A 286 0.70 17.91 8.60
C ILE A 286 -0.33 17.07 9.36
N LEU A 287 -0.12 16.96 10.66
CA LEU A 287 -1.03 16.26 11.56
C LEU A 287 -1.92 17.28 12.28
N GLN A 288 -3.23 17.09 12.20
CA GLN A 288 -4.23 17.88 12.90
C GLN A 288 -5.08 16.98 13.78
N ASP A 289 -5.26 17.38 15.06
CA ASP A 289 -6.21 16.71 15.93
C ASP A 289 -7.60 17.34 15.72
N THR A 290 -8.58 16.49 15.43
CA THR A 290 -9.97 16.94 15.14
C THR A 290 -10.80 17.23 16.39
N ASN A 291 -10.19 17.22 17.59
CA ASN A 291 -10.88 17.56 18.85
C ASN A 291 -10.82 19.05 19.19
#